data_5519bd1cdada4c711d3c51343d8281e3
#
_entry.id   5519bd1cdada4c711d3c51343d8281e3
#
_cell.length_a   1.000
_cell.length_b   1.000
_cell.length_c   1.000
_cell.angle_alpha   90.00
_cell.angle_beta   90.00
_cell.angle_gamma   90.00
#
_symmetry.space_group_name_H-M   'P 1'
#
loop_
_entity.id
_entity.type
_entity.pdbx_description
1 polymer ?
#
loop_
_entity_poly.entity_id
_entity_poly.type
_entity_poly.pdbx_seq_one_letter_code
_entity_poly.pdbx_strand_id
1 'polypeptide(L)'
;MMIDIPEGKDPILYVWGEMVPGIGQAASAFSLSVYEHTTLGLREFEAARLRIAQLNGCAFCLDWRTERDGEKVEEEFADAVSAWRTTDAFDERTRLAAEYAERYALDHHGLDEEFWSRMSGQYRQAEIVELTMSIGSWLAFGRLNRVLGLDTVCVLPGH
;
A
#
# COMPACT_ATOMS: atom_id res chain seq x y z
N MET A 1 13.64 -13.36 -13.58
CA MET A 1 14.13 -12.74 -12.34
C MET A 1 15.46 -12.08 -12.64
N MET A 2 15.68 -10.86 -12.18
CA MET A 2 16.94 -10.12 -12.47
C MET A 2 18.03 -10.38 -11.42
N ILE A 3 17.63 -10.90 -10.26
CA ILE A 3 18.51 -11.23 -9.13
C ILE A 3 18.54 -12.75 -8.97
N ASP A 4 19.75 -13.31 -8.87
CA ASP A 4 19.94 -14.74 -8.60
C ASP A 4 19.68 -15.00 -7.12
N ILE A 5 18.63 -15.78 -6.85
CA ILE A 5 18.26 -16.19 -5.50
C ILE A 5 18.78 -17.61 -5.28
N PRO A 6 19.57 -17.87 -4.23
CA PRO A 6 20.01 -19.23 -3.91
C PRO A 6 18.82 -20.16 -3.66
N GLU A 7 19.00 -21.42 -4.04
CA GLU A 7 17.97 -22.44 -3.84
C GLU A 7 17.55 -22.55 -2.36
N GLY A 8 16.25 -22.58 -2.10
CA GLY A 8 15.69 -22.65 -0.74
C GLY A 8 15.65 -21.36 0.06
N LYS A 9 16.09 -20.24 -0.52
CA LYS A 9 15.97 -18.91 0.12
C LYS A 9 14.64 -18.24 -0.27
N ASP A 10 14.01 -17.58 0.71
CA ASP A 10 12.94 -16.63 0.43
C ASP A 10 13.53 -15.40 -0.28
N PRO A 11 13.01 -15.00 -1.45
CA PRO A 11 13.59 -13.92 -2.24
C PRO A 11 13.61 -12.57 -1.53
N ILE A 12 12.54 -12.23 -0.83
CA ILE A 12 12.45 -10.94 -0.13
C ILE A 12 13.41 -10.91 1.06
N LEU A 13 13.39 -11.95 1.88
CA LEU A 13 14.30 -12.06 3.04
C LEU A 13 15.76 -12.07 2.60
N TYR A 14 16.08 -12.76 1.50
CA TYR A 14 17.44 -12.78 0.97
C TYR A 14 17.88 -11.42 0.45
N VAL A 15 17.10 -10.78 -0.42
CA VAL A 15 17.45 -9.49 -1.04
C VAL A 15 17.52 -8.38 0.02
N TRP A 16 16.52 -8.28 0.87
CA TRP A 16 16.47 -7.20 1.86
C TRP A 16 17.34 -7.48 3.09
N GLY A 17 17.37 -8.73 3.56
CA GLY A 17 18.03 -9.08 4.82
C GLY A 17 19.49 -9.48 4.66
N GLU A 18 19.87 -10.10 3.56
CA GLU A 18 21.23 -10.63 3.37
C GLU A 18 22.06 -9.82 2.36
N MET A 19 21.47 -9.38 1.23
CA MET A 19 22.22 -8.62 0.22
C MET A 19 22.47 -7.18 0.65
N VAL A 20 21.49 -6.52 1.28
CA VAL A 20 21.56 -5.12 1.70
C VAL A 20 21.06 -4.92 3.13
N PRO A 21 21.65 -5.59 4.13
CA PRO A 21 21.05 -5.73 5.47
C PRO A 21 20.76 -4.38 6.14
N GLY A 22 21.63 -3.40 6.02
CA GLY A 22 21.43 -2.08 6.65
C GLY A 22 20.25 -1.32 6.04
N ILE A 23 20.16 -1.28 4.72
CA ILE A 23 19.07 -0.63 4.00
C ILE A 23 17.79 -1.44 4.16
N GLY A 24 17.87 -2.77 4.01
CA GLY A 24 16.73 -3.66 4.11
C GLY A 24 16.06 -3.65 5.49
N GLN A 25 16.83 -3.61 6.57
CA GLN A 25 16.30 -3.46 7.92
C GLN A 25 15.54 -2.14 8.11
N ALA A 26 16.12 -1.02 7.66
CA ALA A 26 15.46 0.27 7.74
C ALA A 26 14.16 0.32 6.91
N ALA A 27 14.20 -0.24 5.70
CA ALA A 27 13.04 -0.34 4.83
C ALA A 27 11.94 -1.23 5.44
N SER A 28 12.31 -2.39 5.98
CA SER A 28 11.38 -3.29 6.67
C SER A 28 10.77 -2.63 7.90
N ALA A 29 11.56 -1.93 8.72
CA ALA A 29 11.06 -1.20 9.88
C ALA A 29 10.05 -0.12 9.47
N PHE A 30 10.34 0.65 8.41
CA PHE A 30 9.40 1.63 7.90
C PHE A 30 8.12 0.96 7.34
N SER A 31 8.26 -0.10 6.56
CA SER A 31 7.12 -0.84 6.02
C SER A 31 6.20 -1.37 7.12
N LEU A 32 6.74 -1.93 8.20
CA LEU A 32 5.95 -2.43 9.33
C LEU A 32 5.30 -1.29 10.11
N SER A 33 6.02 -0.19 10.35
CA SER A 33 5.54 0.91 11.18
C SER A 33 4.25 1.55 10.65
N VAL A 34 4.03 1.57 9.33
CA VAL A 34 2.78 2.10 8.75
C VAL A 34 1.56 1.25 9.09
N TYR A 35 1.73 -0.04 9.37
CA TYR A 35 0.67 -0.92 9.84
C TYR A 35 0.49 -0.88 11.36
N GLU A 36 1.61 -0.85 12.10
CA GLU A 36 1.61 -0.91 13.57
C GLU A 36 1.13 0.37 14.22
N HIS A 37 1.40 1.52 13.62
CA HIS A 37 1.16 2.83 14.23
C HIS A 37 0.06 3.65 13.53
N THR A 38 -0.59 3.10 12.51
CA THR A 38 -1.65 3.84 11.80
C THR A 38 -2.82 4.16 12.72
N THR A 39 -3.30 5.40 12.62
CA THR A 39 -4.52 5.90 13.28
C THR A 39 -5.70 6.03 12.30
N LEU A 40 -5.46 5.79 11.01
CA LEU A 40 -6.49 5.80 9.97
C LEU A 40 -7.48 4.64 10.18
N GLY A 41 -8.73 4.85 9.83
CA GLY A 41 -9.71 3.76 9.80
C GLY A 41 -9.33 2.69 8.77
N LEU A 42 -9.78 1.46 9.00
CA LEU A 42 -9.40 0.31 8.19
C LEU A 42 -9.80 0.50 6.71
N ARG A 43 -10.98 1.09 6.44
CA ARG A 43 -11.51 1.21 5.08
C ARG A 43 -10.71 2.20 4.23
N GLU A 44 -10.43 3.40 4.74
CA GLU A 44 -9.61 4.37 4.03
C GLU A 44 -8.15 3.90 3.86
N PHE A 45 -7.59 3.24 4.88
CA PHE A 45 -6.26 2.64 4.81
C PHE A 45 -6.18 1.57 3.70
N GLU A 46 -7.13 0.63 3.69
CA GLU A 46 -7.18 -0.43 2.68
C GLU A 46 -7.53 0.08 1.29
N ALA A 47 -8.39 1.09 1.15
CA ALA A 47 -8.68 1.69 -0.15
C ALA A 47 -7.41 2.26 -0.81
N ALA A 48 -6.61 3.01 -0.04
CA ALA A 48 -5.34 3.55 -0.53
C ALA A 48 -4.31 2.44 -0.81
N ARG A 49 -4.17 1.49 0.11
CA ARG A 49 -3.22 0.37 -0.03
C ARG A 49 -3.52 -0.49 -1.25
N LEU A 50 -4.78 -0.90 -1.41
CA LEU A 50 -5.21 -1.72 -2.54
C LEU A 50 -5.07 -0.95 -3.86
N ARG A 51 -5.34 0.37 -3.88
CA ARG A 51 -5.12 1.17 -5.09
C ARG A 51 -3.66 1.19 -5.49
N ILE A 52 -2.73 1.35 -4.56
CA ILE A 52 -1.29 1.25 -4.85
C ILE A 52 -0.91 -0.17 -5.30
N ALA A 53 -1.49 -1.21 -4.69
CA ALA A 53 -1.25 -2.59 -5.12
C ALA A 53 -1.67 -2.84 -6.58
N GLN A 54 -2.82 -2.28 -7.01
CA GLN A 54 -3.27 -2.32 -8.41
C GLN A 54 -2.29 -1.60 -9.34
N LEU A 55 -1.85 -0.40 -8.97
CA LEU A 55 -0.92 0.41 -9.77
C LEU A 55 0.48 -0.22 -9.87
N ASN A 56 0.92 -0.92 -8.84
CA ASN A 56 2.18 -1.66 -8.85
C ASN A 56 2.07 -3.01 -9.57
N GLY A 57 0.86 -3.53 -9.82
CA GLY A 57 0.63 -4.87 -10.37
C GLY A 57 1.09 -6.00 -9.44
N CYS A 58 0.98 -5.79 -8.13
CA CYS A 58 1.43 -6.74 -7.11
C CYS A 58 0.31 -7.72 -6.75
N ALA A 59 0.32 -8.93 -7.33
CA ALA A 59 -0.71 -9.95 -7.08
C ALA A 59 -0.81 -10.31 -5.59
N PHE A 60 0.32 -10.54 -4.94
CA PHE A 60 0.37 -10.81 -3.49
C PHE A 60 -0.30 -9.69 -2.67
N CYS A 61 0.02 -8.43 -2.97
CA CYS A 61 -0.54 -7.28 -2.24
C CYS A 61 -2.07 -7.13 -2.48
N LEU A 62 -2.56 -7.64 -3.60
CA LEU A 62 -4.00 -7.64 -3.93
C LEU A 62 -4.75 -8.74 -3.19
N ASP A 63 -4.13 -9.90 -2.97
CA ASP A 63 -4.74 -11.01 -2.25
C ASP A 63 -4.71 -10.81 -0.73
N TRP A 64 -3.69 -10.10 -0.23
CA TRP A 64 -3.54 -9.86 1.19
C TRP A 64 -4.49 -8.77 1.70
N ARG A 65 -5.00 -8.95 2.94
CA ARG A 65 -5.88 -7.98 3.64
C ARG A 65 -5.28 -7.60 4.97
N THR A 66 -5.24 -6.31 5.27
CA THR A 66 -4.92 -5.83 6.62
C THR A 66 -6.01 -6.30 7.57
N GLU A 67 -5.58 -6.95 8.65
CA GLU A 67 -6.45 -7.27 9.77
C GLU A 67 -6.17 -6.33 10.94
N ARG A 68 -7.23 -5.79 11.52
CA ARG A 68 -7.13 -4.91 12.68
C ARG A 68 -8.27 -5.22 13.63
N ASP A 69 -7.92 -5.55 14.89
CA ASP A 69 -8.89 -5.92 15.92
C ASP A 69 -9.82 -7.08 15.51
N GLY A 70 -9.33 -8.00 14.70
CA GLY A 70 -10.09 -9.13 14.15
C GLY A 70 -10.98 -8.79 12.95
N GLU A 71 -10.90 -7.55 12.44
CA GLU A 71 -11.68 -7.10 11.29
C GLU A 71 -10.80 -6.97 10.03
N LYS A 72 -11.38 -7.30 8.88
CA LYS A 72 -10.84 -7.09 7.53
C LYS A 72 -11.90 -6.44 6.67
N VAL A 73 -11.48 -5.77 5.60
CA VAL A 73 -12.45 -5.35 4.57
C VAL A 73 -12.97 -6.57 3.81
N GLU A 74 -14.21 -6.50 3.38
CA GLU A 74 -14.89 -7.53 2.60
C GLU A 74 -14.30 -7.60 1.17
N GLU A 75 -14.40 -8.74 0.50
CA GLU A 75 -13.89 -8.90 -0.87
C GLU A 75 -14.59 -7.96 -1.86
N GLU A 76 -15.89 -7.72 -1.68
CA GLU A 76 -16.65 -6.76 -2.48
C GLU A 76 -16.11 -5.32 -2.34
N PHE A 77 -15.61 -4.97 -1.16
CA PHE A 77 -14.92 -3.69 -0.95
C PHE A 77 -13.59 -3.64 -1.71
N ALA A 78 -12.80 -4.70 -1.63
CA ALA A 78 -11.52 -4.78 -2.31
C ALA A 78 -11.68 -4.70 -3.84
N ASP A 79 -12.68 -5.39 -4.39
CA ASP A 79 -13.02 -5.35 -5.81
C ASP A 79 -13.46 -3.94 -6.26
N ALA A 80 -14.23 -3.24 -5.39
CA ALA A 80 -14.71 -1.89 -5.67
C ALA A 80 -13.60 -0.83 -5.77
N VAL A 81 -12.40 -1.09 -5.24
CA VAL A 81 -11.27 -0.14 -5.31
C VAL A 81 -10.89 0.19 -6.76
N SER A 82 -11.03 -0.72 -7.70
CA SER A 82 -10.76 -0.46 -9.12
C SER A 82 -11.72 0.57 -9.73
N ALA A 83 -12.93 0.62 -9.20
CA ALA A 83 -14.00 1.55 -9.60
C ALA A 83 -14.23 2.66 -8.57
N TRP A 84 -13.20 3.06 -7.81
CA TRP A 84 -13.31 3.99 -6.69
C TRP A 84 -14.04 5.30 -7.00
N ARG A 85 -13.99 5.74 -8.26
CA ARG A 85 -14.63 6.99 -8.69
C ARG A 85 -16.16 6.92 -8.70
N THR A 86 -16.71 5.74 -8.93
CA THR A 86 -18.15 5.55 -9.23
C THR A 86 -18.85 4.56 -8.31
N THR A 87 -18.11 3.81 -7.49
CA THR A 87 -18.72 2.82 -6.59
C THR A 87 -19.52 3.49 -5.48
N ASP A 88 -20.68 2.93 -5.16
CA ASP A 88 -21.50 3.33 -4.01
C ASP A 88 -21.02 2.71 -2.69
N ALA A 89 -20.04 1.79 -2.76
CA ALA A 89 -19.46 1.15 -1.57
C ALA A 89 -18.55 2.07 -0.73
N PHE A 90 -18.16 3.25 -1.28
CA PHE A 90 -17.23 4.18 -0.66
C PHE A 90 -17.94 5.47 -0.22
N ASP A 91 -17.76 5.83 1.05
CA ASP A 91 -17.99 7.18 1.50
C ASP A 91 -16.92 8.13 0.95
N GLU A 92 -17.11 9.44 1.15
CA GLU A 92 -16.18 10.45 0.62
C GLU A 92 -14.78 10.33 1.20
N ARG A 93 -14.66 9.98 2.48
CA ARG A 93 -13.37 9.78 3.14
C ARG A 93 -12.58 8.63 2.51
N THR A 94 -13.22 7.49 2.32
CA THR A 94 -12.64 6.30 1.66
C THR A 94 -12.28 6.58 0.20
N ARG A 95 -13.17 7.27 -0.51
CA ARG A 95 -12.96 7.67 -1.91
C ARG A 95 -11.75 8.56 -2.08
N LEU A 96 -11.59 9.57 -1.21
CA LEU A 96 -10.44 10.47 -1.21
C LEU A 96 -9.13 9.74 -0.92
N ALA A 97 -9.12 8.72 -0.07
CA ALA A 97 -7.92 7.92 0.18
C ALA A 97 -7.46 7.17 -1.10
N ALA A 98 -8.40 6.56 -1.84
CA ALA A 98 -8.10 5.90 -3.12
C ALA A 98 -7.68 6.91 -4.20
N GLU A 99 -8.36 8.06 -4.29
CA GLU A 99 -8.00 9.16 -5.20
C GLU A 99 -6.58 9.66 -4.91
N TYR A 100 -6.28 9.92 -3.64
CA TYR A 100 -4.97 10.41 -3.23
C TYR A 100 -3.87 9.40 -3.60
N ALA A 101 -4.07 8.13 -3.31
CA ALA A 101 -3.13 7.07 -3.66
C ALA A 101 -2.85 7.04 -5.17
N GLU A 102 -3.89 7.13 -6.00
CA GLU A 102 -3.74 7.15 -7.45
C GLU A 102 -3.00 8.39 -7.93
N ARG A 103 -3.44 9.59 -7.52
CA ARG A 103 -2.83 10.85 -7.96
C ARG A 103 -1.39 10.98 -7.46
N TYR A 104 -1.11 10.56 -6.22
CA TYR A 104 0.25 10.53 -5.70
C TYR A 104 1.18 9.68 -6.58
N ALA A 105 0.72 8.53 -7.04
CA ALA A 105 1.54 7.61 -7.83
C ALA A 105 1.69 8.01 -9.31
N LEU A 106 0.68 8.66 -9.89
CA LEU A 106 0.58 8.93 -11.33
C LEU A 106 0.67 10.41 -11.70
N ASP A 107 0.19 11.31 -10.84
CA ASP A 107 0.06 12.74 -11.13
C ASP A 107 0.13 13.59 -9.85
N HIS A 108 1.22 13.49 -9.11
CA HIS A 108 1.38 14.26 -7.87
C HIS A 108 1.44 15.79 -8.08
N HIS A 109 1.80 16.24 -9.27
CA HIS A 109 1.76 17.66 -9.63
C HIS A 109 0.35 18.19 -9.84
N GLY A 110 -0.60 17.31 -10.13
CA GLY A 110 -2.01 17.65 -10.28
C GLY A 110 -2.79 17.77 -8.97
N LEU A 111 -2.17 17.54 -7.81
CA LEU A 111 -2.78 17.73 -6.49
C LEU A 111 -2.98 19.24 -6.21
N ASP A 112 -4.13 19.75 -6.62
CA ASP A 112 -4.48 21.17 -6.62
C ASP A 112 -5.18 21.62 -5.30
N GLU A 113 -5.50 22.92 -5.22
CA GLU A 113 -6.16 23.48 -4.04
C GLU A 113 -7.56 22.88 -3.79
N GLU A 114 -8.28 22.52 -4.84
CA GLU A 114 -9.59 21.87 -4.72
C GLU A 114 -9.46 20.50 -4.05
N PHE A 115 -8.49 19.70 -4.49
CA PHE A 115 -8.20 18.40 -3.88
C PHE A 115 -7.83 18.56 -2.41
N TRP A 116 -6.92 19.49 -2.08
CA TRP A 116 -6.49 19.70 -0.69
C TRP A 116 -7.61 20.24 0.20
N SER A 117 -8.51 21.04 -0.35
CA SER A 117 -9.70 21.50 0.37
C SER A 117 -10.61 20.33 0.75
N ARG A 118 -10.87 19.39 -0.19
CA ARG A 118 -11.66 18.18 0.09
C ARG A 118 -10.95 17.29 1.12
N MET A 119 -9.65 17.09 0.97
CA MET A 119 -8.84 16.31 1.92
C MET A 119 -8.93 16.89 3.34
N SER A 120 -8.74 18.21 3.50
CA SER A 120 -8.80 18.89 4.80
C SER A 120 -10.20 18.87 5.42
N GLY A 121 -11.24 18.70 4.61
CA GLY A 121 -12.62 18.53 5.07
C GLY A 121 -12.91 17.15 5.67
N GLN A 122 -12.10 16.14 5.33
CA GLN A 122 -12.29 14.75 5.75
C GLN A 122 -11.19 14.23 6.69
N TYR A 123 -10.00 14.81 6.62
CA TYR A 123 -8.82 14.32 7.33
C TYR A 123 -8.16 15.43 8.15
N ARG A 124 -7.71 15.09 9.34
CA ARG A 124 -6.82 15.98 10.13
C ARG A 124 -5.44 16.03 9.46
N GLN A 125 -4.69 17.09 9.68
CA GLN A 125 -3.35 17.24 9.09
C GLN A 125 -2.43 16.05 9.39
N ALA A 126 -2.46 15.53 10.61
CA ALA A 126 -1.67 14.35 10.99
C ALA A 126 -2.05 13.10 10.19
N GLU A 127 -3.35 12.89 9.94
CA GLU A 127 -3.85 11.77 9.13
C GLU A 127 -3.44 11.91 7.65
N ILE A 128 -3.41 13.13 7.12
CA ILE A 128 -2.91 13.39 5.76
C ILE A 128 -1.43 13.02 5.66
N VAL A 129 -0.61 13.43 6.64
CA VAL A 129 0.82 13.07 6.68
C VAL A 129 1.00 11.56 6.80
N GLU A 130 0.25 10.92 7.69
CA GLU A 130 0.27 9.47 7.89
C GLU A 130 -0.09 8.72 6.59
N LEU A 131 -1.20 9.11 5.94
CA LEU A 131 -1.63 8.53 4.68
C LEU A 131 -0.57 8.74 3.58
N THR A 132 0.05 9.93 3.52
CA THR A 132 1.13 10.24 2.58
C THR A 132 2.32 9.30 2.77
N MET A 133 2.77 9.11 4.01
CA MET A 133 3.88 8.22 4.33
C MET A 133 3.54 6.74 4.02
N SER A 134 2.33 6.32 4.30
CA SER A 134 1.84 4.97 4.00
C SER A 134 1.80 4.71 2.50
N ILE A 135 1.23 5.61 1.71
CA ILE A 135 1.21 5.55 0.24
C ILE A 135 2.63 5.48 -0.31
N GLY A 136 3.54 6.35 0.19
CA GLY A 136 4.95 6.37 -0.21
C GLY A 136 5.64 5.02 0.05
N SER A 137 5.42 4.44 1.21
CA SER A 137 5.94 3.11 1.59
C SER A 137 5.45 2.01 0.63
N TRP A 138 4.13 1.91 0.43
CA TRP A 138 3.56 0.88 -0.45
C TRP A 138 3.98 1.06 -1.91
N LEU A 139 4.03 2.30 -2.40
CA LEU A 139 4.47 2.60 -3.75
C LEU A 139 5.94 2.20 -3.95
N ALA A 140 6.82 2.62 -3.05
CA ALA A 140 8.25 2.36 -3.15
C ALA A 140 8.56 0.86 -3.06
N PHE A 141 8.11 0.20 -2.01
CA PHE A 141 8.50 -1.19 -1.73
C PHE A 141 7.77 -2.20 -2.62
N GLY A 142 6.49 -1.97 -2.91
CA GLY A 142 5.75 -2.81 -3.86
C GLY A 142 6.33 -2.71 -5.27
N ARG A 143 6.69 -1.50 -5.71
CA ARG A 143 7.32 -1.28 -7.02
C ARG A 143 8.74 -1.84 -7.08
N LEU A 144 9.51 -1.70 -6.01
CA LEU A 144 10.84 -2.32 -5.88
C LEU A 144 10.76 -3.83 -6.07
N ASN A 145 9.89 -4.49 -5.34
CA ASN A 145 9.71 -5.94 -5.44
C ASN A 145 9.27 -6.35 -6.85
N ARG A 146 8.37 -5.60 -7.48
CA ARG A 146 7.93 -5.84 -8.86
C ARG A 146 9.06 -5.68 -9.86
N VAL A 147 9.84 -4.60 -9.77
CA VAL A 147 10.97 -4.32 -10.68
C VAL A 147 12.04 -5.39 -10.60
N LEU A 148 12.32 -5.90 -9.39
CA LEU A 148 13.30 -6.97 -9.17
C LEU A 148 12.75 -8.38 -9.43
N GLY A 149 11.43 -8.50 -9.70
CA GLY A 149 10.77 -9.78 -9.94
C GLY A 149 10.62 -10.64 -8.69
N LEU A 150 10.56 -10.02 -7.50
CA LEU A 150 10.43 -10.72 -6.21
C LEU A 150 8.97 -11.06 -5.87
N ASP A 151 8.02 -10.36 -6.44
CA ASP A 151 6.58 -10.49 -6.19
C ASP A 151 5.95 -11.78 -6.75
N THR A 152 6.65 -12.47 -7.66
CA THR A 152 6.19 -13.74 -8.25
C THR A 152 6.42 -14.97 -7.38
N VAL A 153 7.12 -14.81 -6.26
CA VAL A 153 7.56 -15.89 -5.36
C VAL A 153 7.17 -15.64 -3.90
N CYS A 154 6.37 -14.64 -3.62
CA CYS A 154 5.83 -14.42 -2.28
C CYS A 154 4.84 -15.53 -1.92
N VAL A 155 5.34 -16.57 -1.29
CA VAL A 155 4.54 -17.52 -0.52
C VAL A 155 4.57 -17.03 0.92
N LEU A 156 3.41 -16.66 1.47
CA LEU A 156 3.32 -16.36 2.90
C LEU A 156 3.75 -17.59 3.69
N PRO A 157 4.63 -17.43 4.69
CA PRO A 157 4.83 -18.50 5.66
C PRO A 157 3.53 -18.65 6.46
N GLY A 158 2.77 -19.70 6.22
CA GLY A 158 1.68 -20.15 7.09
C GLY A 158 0.25 -20.02 6.56
N HIS A 159 0.01 -20.33 5.28
CA HIS A 159 -1.31 -20.78 4.80
C HIS A 159 -1.21 -22.19 4.25
#